data_988d582f65258ecd35609fae42a9aa08
#
_entry.id   988d582f65258ecd35609fae42a9aa08
#
_cell.length_a   1.000
_cell.length_b   1.000
_cell.length_c   1.000
_cell.angle_alpha   90.00
_cell.angle_beta   90.00
_cell.angle_gamma   90.00
#
_symmetry.space_group_name_H-M   'P 1'
#
loop_
_entity.id
_entity.type
_entity.pdbx_description
1 polymer ?
#
loop_
_entity_poly.entity_id
_entity_poly.type
_entity_poly.pdbx_seq_one_letter_code
_entity_poly.pdbx_strand_id
1 'polypeptide(L)'
;RTEKQKVKEITDRLEEGLKELFEGEKYKSYLNTMSKFHNYSANNIQLIEMQCPDATYVAGYKAWQRNFERHVNKGERGIRILAPAPYKIKEEQEKIDPVTNEPVLDRDGMPVMEEVEIKIPAFRVVTVFDYSQTDGKELPGLGVSELHGDVERYRDFMEALERVSPVPIRYEEMEGDRKGYFIDLSRPIAIKEGMSEAQTAKTGVHEVAHAKLHAREAEQDTEKAVYKDRETKEVEAESIAYTVCQHFGI
;
A
#
# COMPACT_ATOMS: atom_id res chain seq x y z
N ARG A 1 14.02 -3.17 -27.93
CA ARG A 1 13.15 -3.96 -27.02
C ARG A 1 11.77 -3.34 -27.01
N THR A 2 10.73 -4.15 -27.19
CA THR A 2 9.34 -3.70 -27.10
C THR A 2 8.94 -3.42 -25.66
N GLU A 3 7.91 -2.59 -25.43
CA GLU A 3 7.38 -2.33 -24.07
C GLU A 3 6.94 -3.64 -23.38
N LYS A 4 6.32 -4.57 -24.11
CA LYS A 4 5.93 -5.88 -23.58
C LYS A 4 7.13 -6.69 -23.07
N GLN A 5 8.26 -6.63 -23.79
CA GLN A 5 9.50 -7.30 -23.35
C GLN A 5 10.10 -6.64 -22.10
N LYS A 6 10.07 -5.30 -22.01
CA LYS A 6 10.53 -4.57 -20.82
C LYS A 6 9.68 -4.87 -19.58
N VAL A 7 8.36 -4.90 -19.74
CA VAL A 7 7.45 -5.24 -18.66
C VAL A 7 7.70 -6.68 -18.19
N LYS A 8 7.82 -7.63 -19.12
CA LYS A 8 8.13 -9.02 -18.76
C LYS A 8 9.44 -9.14 -17.99
N GLU A 9 10.52 -8.50 -18.47
CA GLU A 9 11.82 -8.54 -17.80
C GLU A 9 11.75 -8.03 -16.35
N ILE A 10 11.03 -6.94 -16.11
CA ILE A 10 10.90 -6.38 -14.77
C ILE A 10 9.98 -7.22 -13.87
N THR A 11 8.96 -7.86 -14.44
CA THR A 11 8.07 -8.77 -13.72
C THR A 11 8.79 -10.05 -13.33
N ASP A 12 9.57 -10.64 -14.22
CA ASP A 12 10.38 -11.83 -13.93
C ASP A 12 11.35 -11.56 -12.75
N ARG A 13 12.00 -10.40 -12.73
CA ARG A 13 12.86 -9.98 -11.61
C ARG A 13 12.07 -9.77 -10.31
N LEU A 14 10.88 -9.21 -10.40
CA LEU A 14 10.01 -9.03 -9.24
C LEU A 14 9.62 -10.38 -8.63
N GLU A 15 9.28 -11.38 -9.45
CA GLU A 15 8.97 -12.72 -8.99
C GLU A 15 10.16 -13.40 -8.29
N GLU A 16 11.37 -13.21 -8.79
CA GLU A 16 12.60 -13.70 -8.12
C GLU A 16 12.79 -13.03 -6.76
N GLY A 17 12.66 -11.69 -6.69
CA GLY A 17 12.79 -10.94 -5.45
C GLY A 17 11.73 -11.31 -4.41
N LEU A 18 10.50 -11.59 -4.82
CA LEU A 18 9.42 -12.00 -3.93
C LEU A 18 9.67 -13.36 -3.26
N LYS A 19 10.37 -14.29 -3.92
CA LYS A 19 10.72 -15.59 -3.33
C LYS A 19 11.67 -15.44 -2.13
N GLU A 20 12.53 -14.43 -2.18
CA GLU A 20 13.52 -14.14 -1.13
C GLU A 20 13.02 -13.15 -0.07
N LEU A 21 11.87 -12.51 -0.32
CA LEU A 21 11.38 -11.41 0.51
C LEU A 21 11.11 -11.81 1.97
N PHE A 22 10.58 -13.02 2.17
CA PHE A 22 10.21 -13.49 3.51
C PHE A 22 11.39 -14.03 4.33
N GLU A 23 12.62 -13.84 3.87
CA GLU A 23 13.82 -14.20 4.60
C GLU A 23 14.25 -13.05 5.54
N GLY A 24 13.79 -13.07 6.79
CA GLY A 24 14.26 -12.27 7.93
C GLY A 24 14.51 -10.78 7.64
N GLU A 25 15.78 -10.38 7.50
CA GLU A 25 16.17 -8.98 7.32
C GLU A 25 15.65 -8.35 6.01
N LYS A 26 15.45 -9.12 4.95
CA LYS A 26 14.89 -8.61 3.68
C LYS A 26 13.43 -8.16 3.84
N TYR A 27 12.65 -8.91 4.60
CA TYR A 27 11.26 -8.53 4.88
C TYR A 27 11.18 -7.24 5.71
N LYS A 28 12.05 -7.11 6.70
CA LYS A 28 12.15 -5.90 7.51
C LYS A 28 12.56 -4.67 6.68
N SER A 29 13.55 -4.84 5.78
CA SER A 29 13.96 -3.79 4.84
C SER A 29 12.83 -3.38 3.91
N TYR A 30 12.07 -4.34 3.39
CA TYR A 30 10.87 -4.07 2.60
C TYR A 30 9.81 -3.27 3.37
N LEU A 31 9.52 -3.62 4.62
CA LEU A 31 8.57 -2.87 5.45
C LEU A 31 9.06 -1.43 5.73
N ASN A 32 10.36 -1.25 5.92
CA ASN A 32 10.95 0.08 6.06
C ASN A 32 10.81 0.91 4.76
N THR A 33 11.04 0.31 3.60
CA THR A 33 10.79 0.96 2.30
C THR A 33 9.31 1.25 2.10
N MET A 34 8.41 0.34 2.48
CA MET A 34 6.97 0.56 2.42
C MET A 34 6.54 1.78 3.26
N SER A 35 7.13 1.98 4.42
CA SER A 35 6.81 3.14 5.29
C SER A 35 7.12 4.48 4.61
N LYS A 36 8.14 4.53 3.77
CA LYS A 36 8.54 5.71 3.00
C LYS A 36 7.69 5.89 1.73
N PHE A 37 7.30 4.81 1.09
CA PHE A 37 6.67 4.77 -0.23
C PHE A 37 5.22 4.25 -0.22
N HIS A 38 4.46 4.53 0.84
CA HIS A 38 3.08 4.06 1.02
C HIS A 38 2.10 4.44 -0.10
N ASN A 39 2.43 5.43 -0.94
CA ASN A 39 1.64 5.84 -2.11
C ASN A 39 1.91 4.97 -3.36
N TYR A 40 2.87 4.06 -3.29
CA TYR A 40 3.20 3.13 -4.37
C TYR A 40 2.52 1.78 -4.14
N SER A 41 2.30 1.03 -5.23
CA SER A 41 1.83 -0.35 -5.10
C SER A 41 2.92 -1.23 -4.48
N ALA A 42 2.53 -2.33 -3.83
CA ALA A 42 3.46 -3.30 -3.23
C ALA A 42 4.55 -3.75 -4.23
N ASN A 43 4.18 -4.03 -5.48
CA ASN A 43 5.12 -4.40 -6.54
C ASN A 43 6.14 -3.29 -6.82
N ASN A 44 5.72 -2.02 -6.84
CA ASN A 44 6.65 -0.91 -7.06
C ASN A 44 7.52 -0.64 -5.84
N ILE A 45 7.01 -0.80 -4.63
CA ILE A 45 7.82 -0.73 -3.41
C ILE A 45 8.94 -1.78 -3.45
N GLN A 46 8.61 -3.01 -3.80
CA GLN A 46 9.60 -4.08 -3.98
C GLN A 46 10.62 -3.76 -5.08
N LEU A 47 10.18 -3.20 -6.22
CA LEU A 47 11.08 -2.80 -7.30
C LEU A 47 12.01 -1.65 -6.90
N ILE A 48 11.54 -0.71 -6.08
CA ILE A 48 12.37 0.38 -5.53
C ILE A 48 13.40 -0.21 -4.58
N GLU A 49 12.97 -1.02 -3.62
CA GLU A 49 13.83 -1.68 -2.63
C GLU A 49 14.96 -2.47 -3.29
N MET A 50 14.64 -3.31 -4.28
CA MET A 50 15.63 -4.12 -5.00
C MET A 50 16.65 -3.33 -5.80
N GLN A 51 16.32 -2.10 -6.24
CA GLN A 51 17.18 -1.28 -7.09
C GLN A 51 17.87 -0.15 -6.33
N CYS A 52 17.27 0.33 -5.25
CA CYS A 52 17.78 1.43 -4.42
C CYS A 52 17.24 1.27 -2.98
N PRO A 53 17.84 0.41 -2.15
CA PRO A 53 17.36 0.15 -0.78
C PRO A 53 17.33 1.38 0.13
N ASP A 54 18.25 2.32 -0.11
CA ASP A 54 18.37 3.57 0.65
C ASP A 54 17.50 4.72 0.11
N ALA A 55 16.65 4.46 -0.88
CA ALA A 55 15.77 5.48 -1.45
C ALA A 55 14.92 6.15 -0.38
N THR A 56 14.78 7.48 -0.50
CA THR A 56 13.99 8.30 0.42
C THR A 56 12.78 8.93 -0.23
N TYR A 57 12.93 9.39 -1.48
CA TYR A 57 11.85 9.98 -2.27
C TYR A 57 12.14 9.83 -3.75
N VAL A 58 11.22 9.22 -4.48
CA VAL A 58 11.40 8.99 -5.92
C VAL A 58 10.40 9.76 -6.77
N ALA A 59 10.89 10.31 -7.88
CA ALA A 59 10.05 10.99 -8.86
C ALA A 59 10.61 10.82 -10.28
N GLY A 60 9.75 11.02 -11.27
CA GLY A 60 10.17 11.00 -12.67
C GLY A 60 11.07 12.19 -13.02
N TYR A 61 11.94 12.03 -14.02
CA TYR A 61 12.90 13.06 -14.48
C TYR A 61 12.27 14.46 -14.66
N LYS A 62 11.15 14.53 -15.37
CA LYS A 62 10.45 15.81 -15.59
C LYS A 62 9.76 16.35 -14.34
N ALA A 63 9.34 15.46 -13.42
CA ALA A 63 8.72 15.87 -12.17
C ALA A 63 9.75 16.53 -11.26
N TRP A 64 10.98 16.03 -11.20
CA TRP A 64 12.08 16.67 -10.49
C TRP A 64 12.30 18.12 -10.94
N GLN A 65 12.29 18.36 -12.23
CA GLN A 65 12.48 19.71 -12.79
C GLN A 65 11.28 20.63 -12.52
N ARG A 66 10.05 20.14 -12.78
CA ARG A 66 8.86 21.00 -12.79
C ARG A 66 8.27 21.25 -11.41
N ASN A 67 8.29 20.23 -10.55
CA ASN A 67 7.58 20.28 -9.26
C ASN A 67 8.52 20.59 -8.10
N PHE A 68 9.82 20.24 -8.25
CA PHE A 68 10.79 20.30 -7.15
C PHE A 68 11.97 21.26 -7.43
N GLU A 69 12.04 21.86 -8.60
CA GLU A 69 13.17 22.74 -8.99
C GLU A 69 14.53 22.05 -8.84
N ARG A 70 14.56 20.72 -9.15
CA ARG A 70 15.75 19.87 -9.07
C ARG A 70 16.03 19.22 -10.42
N HIS A 71 17.26 18.80 -10.63
CA HIS A 71 17.67 18.08 -11.82
C HIS A 71 18.39 16.78 -11.44
N VAL A 72 18.18 15.75 -12.24
CA VAL A 72 18.88 14.48 -12.07
C VAL A 72 20.32 14.64 -12.50
N ASN A 73 21.26 14.18 -11.68
CA ASN A 73 22.68 14.25 -11.93
C ASN A 73 23.09 13.44 -13.17
N LYS A 74 24.09 13.92 -13.88
CA LYS A 74 24.56 13.25 -15.11
C LYS A 74 25.18 11.89 -14.76
N GLY A 75 24.71 10.84 -15.45
CA GLY A 75 25.25 9.50 -15.28
C GLY A 75 24.47 8.65 -14.28
N GLU A 76 23.47 9.21 -13.59
CA GLU A 76 22.66 8.45 -12.65
C GLU A 76 21.85 7.34 -13.32
N ARG A 77 21.78 6.21 -12.63
CA ARG A 77 21.02 5.05 -13.06
C ARG A 77 19.64 5.07 -12.41
N GLY A 78 18.60 5.36 -13.21
CA GLY A 78 17.25 5.44 -12.68
C GLY A 78 16.65 4.09 -12.30
N ILE A 79 15.69 4.15 -11.38
CA ILE A 79 14.91 3.04 -10.85
C ILE A 79 13.76 2.76 -11.80
N ARG A 80 13.60 1.51 -12.22
CA ARG A 80 12.51 1.09 -13.13
C ARG A 80 11.34 0.56 -12.34
N ILE A 81 10.16 1.16 -12.58
CA ILE A 81 8.90 0.76 -11.94
C ILE A 81 7.81 0.57 -12.99
N LEU A 82 6.66 0.03 -12.58
CA LEU A 82 5.49 -0.19 -13.42
C LEU A 82 4.48 0.95 -13.24
N ALA A 83 4.11 1.58 -14.35
CA ALA A 83 3.03 2.58 -14.37
C ALA A 83 1.84 2.08 -15.19
N PRO A 84 0.59 2.36 -14.78
CA PRO A 84 -0.58 2.07 -15.58
C PRO A 84 -0.52 2.75 -16.95
N ALA A 85 -0.83 2.01 -18.00
CA ALA A 85 -0.89 2.50 -19.39
C ALA A 85 -2.06 1.84 -20.12
N PRO A 86 -3.30 2.01 -19.63
CA PRO A 86 -4.46 1.38 -20.25
C PRO A 86 -4.66 1.94 -21.67
N TYR A 87 -5.11 1.07 -22.56
CA TYR A 87 -5.49 1.44 -23.92
C TYR A 87 -6.92 1.01 -24.20
N LYS A 88 -7.54 1.65 -25.19
CA LYS A 88 -8.89 1.36 -25.63
C LYS A 88 -8.84 0.53 -26.90
N ILE A 89 -9.70 -0.46 -26.98
CA ILE A 89 -10.03 -1.19 -28.20
C ILE A 89 -11.50 -1.00 -28.49
N LYS A 90 -11.85 -1.09 -29.77
CA LYS A 90 -13.23 -1.16 -30.21
C LYS A 90 -13.57 -2.61 -30.49
N GLU A 91 -14.65 -3.08 -29.93
CA GLU A 91 -15.15 -4.43 -30.11
C GLU A 91 -16.63 -4.37 -30.50
N GLU A 92 -17.00 -5.16 -31.51
CA GLU A 92 -18.41 -5.32 -31.88
C GLU A 92 -19.07 -6.31 -30.93
N GLN A 93 -20.13 -5.87 -30.28
CA GLN A 93 -20.92 -6.68 -29.35
C GLN A 93 -22.38 -6.59 -29.73
N GLU A 94 -23.15 -7.62 -29.36
CA GLU A 94 -24.59 -7.58 -29.47
C GLU A 94 -25.15 -6.46 -28.58
N LYS A 95 -25.96 -5.60 -29.17
CA LYS A 95 -26.65 -4.55 -28.46
C LYS A 95 -27.69 -5.16 -27.53
N ILE A 96 -27.52 -4.92 -26.23
CA ILE A 96 -28.43 -5.42 -25.19
C ILE A 96 -29.40 -4.32 -24.77
N ASP A 97 -30.70 -4.64 -24.74
CA ASP A 97 -31.72 -3.76 -24.19
C ASP A 97 -31.53 -3.66 -22.66
N PRO A 98 -31.33 -2.43 -22.11
CA PRO A 98 -31.05 -2.25 -20.69
C PRO A 98 -32.23 -2.57 -19.76
N VAL A 99 -33.47 -2.72 -20.30
CA VAL A 99 -34.66 -3.00 -19.51
C VAL A 99 -34.93 -4.50 -19.46
N THR A 100 -34.85 -5.18 -20.63
CA THR A 100 -35.13 -6.62 -20.73
C THR A 100 -33.91 -7.48 -20.55
N ASN A 101 -32.71 -6.91 -20.67
CA ASN A 101 -31.41 -7.60 -20.66
C ASN A 101 -31.29 -8.67 -21.77
N GLU A 102 -32.02 -8.48 -22.89
CA GLU A 102 -32.01 -9.35 -24.05
C GLU A 102 -31.37 -8.63 -25.25
N PRO A 103 -30.82 -9.37 -26.24
CA PRO A 103 -30.32 -8.79 -27.48
C PRO A 103 -31.41 -8.03 -28.26
N VAL A 104 -31.09 -6.85 -28.72
CA VAL A 104 -31.95 -6.09 -29.63
C VAL A 104 -31.86 -6.75 -30.99
N LEU A 105 -33.00 -7.19 -31.54
CA LEU A 105 -33.08 -7.81 -32.86
C LEU A 105 -33.46 -6.78 -33.92
N ASP A 106 -32.93 -6.95 -35.14
CA ASP A 106 -33.33 -6.20 -36.31
C ASP A 106 -34.67 -6.75 -36.91
N ARG A 107 -35.10 -6.20 -38.08
CA ARG A 107 -36.34 -6.61 -38.74
C ARG A 107 -36.32 -8.05 -39.26
N ASP A 108 -35.12 -8.62 -39.43
CA ASP A 108 -34.91 -9.98 -39.95
C ASP A 108 -34.67 -10.97 -38.80
N GLY A 109 -34.76 -10.50 -37.54
CA GLY A 109 -34.58 -11.30 -36.32
C GLY A 109 -33.12 -11.56 -35.96
N MET A 110 -32.16 -10.82 -36.54
CA MET A 110 -30.75 -10.94 -36.24
C MET A 110 -30.35 -9.93 -35.14
N PRO A 111 -29.39 -10.28 -34.27
CA PRO A 111 -28.89 -9.34 -33.27
C PRO A 111 -28.27 -8.09 -33.89
N VAL A 112 -28.69 -6.91 -33.43
CA VAL A 112 -28.07 -5.64 -33.80
C VAL A 112 -26.71 -5.56 -33.14
N MET A 113 -25.66 -5.36 -33.93
CA MET A 113 -24.30 -5.16 -33.41
C MET A 113 -24.05 -3.69 -33.13
N GLU A 114 -23.36 -3.40 -32.02
CA GLU A 114 -22.86 -2.06 -31.70
C GLU A 114 -21.36 -2.09 -31.38
N GLU A 115 -20.65 -1.02 -31.75
CA GLU A 115 -19.24 -0.86 -31.47
C GLU A 115 -19.08 -0.28 -30.06
N VAL A 116 -18.48 -1.04 -29.15
CA VAL A 116 -18.25 -0.64 -27.77
C VAL A 116 -16.76 -0.40 -27.54
N GLU A 117 -16.40 0.72 -26.89
CA GLU A 117 -15.04 0.95 -26.44
C GLU A 117 -14.76 0.20 -25.14
N ILE A 118 -13.86 -0.79 -25.20
CA ILE A 118 -13.38 -1.52 -24.02
C ILE A 118 -12.01 -0.99 -23.62
N LYS A 119 -11.88 -0.65 -22.34
CA LYS A 119 -10.60 -0.21 -21.76
C LYS A 119 -9.82 -1.43 -21.27
N ILE A 120 -8.75 -1.76 -21.96
CA ILE A 120 -7.84 -2.86 -21.57
C ILE A 120 -6.79 -2.35 -20.60
N PRO A 121 -6.69 -2.94 -19.39
CA PRO A 121 -5.63 -2.60 -18.46
C PRO A 121 -4.28 -3.05 -19.02
N ALA A 122 -3.31 -2.15 -18.98
CA ALA A 122 -1.94 -2.44 -19.37
C ALA A 122 -0.96 -1.64 -18.51
N PHE A 123 0.29 -2.06 -18.52
CA PHE A 123 1.38 -1.39 -17.82
C PHE A 123 2.53 -1.08 -18.77
N ARG A 124 3.29 -0.07 -18.42
CA ARG A 124 4.56 0.28 -19.07
C ARG A 124 5.65 0.46 -18.02
N VAL A 125 6.89 0.22 -18.40
CA VAL A 125 8.04 0.53 -17.56
C VAL A 125 8.30 2.03 -17.62
N VAL A 126 8.37 2.67 -16.46
CA VAL A 126 8.81 4.07 -16.33
C VAL A 126 10.06 4.12 -15.45
N THR A 127 10.84 5.17 -15.65
CA THR A 127 12.06 5.41 -14.87
C THR A 127 11.82 6.57 -13.92
N VAL A 128 12.13 6.33 -12.65
CA VAL A 128 12.14 7.34 -11.59
C VAL A 128 13.55 7.45 -11.02
N PHE A 129 13.84 8.52 -10.29
CA PHE A 129 15.11 8.79 -9.65
C PHE A 129 14.88 9.17 -8.20
N ASP A 130 15.75 8.69 -7.30
CA ASP A 130 15.70 9.07 -5.90
C ASP A 130 16.21 10.49 -5.69
N TYR A 131 15.83 11.11 -4.57
CA TYR A 131 16.30 12.42 -4.15
C TYR A 131 17.83 12.52 -4.14
N SER A 132 18.52 11.49 -3.64
CA SER A 132 19.98 11.43 -3.60
C SER A 132 20.66 11.49 -4.97
N GLN A 133 19.93 11.15 -6.05
CA GLN A 133 20.39 11.19 -7.42
C GLN A 133 20.14 12.55 -8.10
N THR A 134 19.70 13.55 -7.35
CA THR A 134 19.32 14.86 -7.86
C THR A 134 20.04 15.99 -7.14
N ASP A 135 20.19 17.13 -7.82
CA ASP A 135 20.72 18.37 -7.27
C ASP A 135 19.75 19.53 -7.53
N GLY A 136 19.81 20.57 -6.71
CA GLY A 136 18.95 21.76 -6.79
C GLY A 136 18.36 22.15 -5.44
N LYS A 137 17.16 22.70 -5.45
CA LYS A 137 16.47 23.21 -4.26
C LYS A 137 16.28 22.11 -3.21
N GLU A 138 16.56 22.41 -1.95
CA GLU A 138 16.24 21.51 -0.85
C GLU A 138 14.73 21.28 -0.77
N LEU A 139 14.33 20.03 -0.61
CA LEU A 139 12.94 19.73 -0.32
C LEU A 139 12.65 20.20 1.11
N PRO A 140 11.54 20.96 1.32
CA PRO A 140 11.06 21.18 2.67
C PRO A 140 10.90 19.79 3.29
N GLY A 141 11.50 19.58 4.46
CA GLY A 141 11.67 18.26 5.07
C GLY A 141 10.50 17.37 4.78
N LEU A 142 10.72 16.32 4.00
CA LEU A 142 9.80 15.22 3.88
C LEU A 142 9.84 14.56 5.27
N GLY A 143 9.15 15.26 6.18
CA GLY A 143 9.16 14.89 7.56
C GLY A 143 8.57 13.49 7.71
N VAL A 144 9.45 12.51 7.81
CA VAL A 144 9.30 11.58 8.91
C VAL A 144 9.39 12.48 10.13
N SER A 145 8.26 12.97 10.58
CA SER A 145 8.17 13.70 11.83
C SER A 145 8.48 12.67 12.92
N GLU A 146 9.75 12.60 13.26
CA GLU A 146 10.18 11.80 14.39
C GLU A 146 9.30 12.21 15.57
N LEU A 147 8.54 11.28 16.11
CA LEU A 147 7.83 11.45 17.37
C LEU A 147 8.85 11.41 18.52
N HIS A 148 9.83 12.30 18.46
CA HIS A 148 10.77 12.52 19.54
C HIS A 148 10.11 13.38 20.61
N GLY A 149 9.44 12.73 21.57
CA GLY A 149 9.05 13.33 22.84
C GLY A 149 8.07 14.52 22.78
N ASP A 150 7.43 14.77 21.63
CA ASP A 150 6.46 15.85 21.48
C ASP A 150 5.05 15.34 21.80
N VAL A 151 4.59 15.60 23.01
CA VAL A 151 3.28 15.21 23.52
C VAL A 151 2.13 15.65 22.62
N GLU A 152 2.26 16.78 21.93
CA GLU A 152 1.23 17.30 21.03
C GLU A 152 1.10 16.42 19.77
N ARG A 153 2.20 16.01 19.17
CA ARG A 153 2.18 15.10 18.02
C ARG A 153 1.71 13.69 18.37
N TYR A 154 2.07 13.19 19.54
CA TYR A 154 1.57 11.92 20.04
C TYR A 154 0.03 11.95 20.18
N ARG A 155 -0.49 13.04 20.75
CA ARG A 155 -1.93 13.22 20.88
C ARG A 155 -2.62 13.24 19.53
N ASP A 156 -2.13 14.03 18.58
CA ASP A 156 -2.65 14.09 17.22
C ASP A 156 -2.63 12.72 16.52
N PHE A 157 -1.57 11.94 16.75
CA PHE A 157 -1.46 10.58 16.24
C PHE A 157 -2.54 9.67 16.85
N MET A 158 -2.70 9.68 18.17
CA MET A 158 -3.71 8.85 18.84
C MET A 158 -5.14 9.25 18.47
N GLU A 159 -5.43 10.54 18.35
CA GLU A 159 -6.72 11.02 17.85
C GLU A 159 -6.98 10.58 16.38
N ALA A 160 -5.96 10.58 15.54
CA ALA A 160 -6.08 10.06 14.17
C ALA A 160 -6.31 8.55 14.17
N LEU A 161 -5.63 7.81 15.05
CA LEU A 161 -5.82 6.36 15.20
C LEU A 161 -7.23 6.03 15.68
N GLU A 162 -7.77 6.77 16.64
CA GLU A 162 -9.16 6.62 17.11
C GLU A 162 -10.18 6.88 15.98
N ARG A 163 -9.95 7.91 15.15
CA ARG A 163 -10.83 8.21 13.99
C ARG A 163 -10.83 7.11 12.93
N VAL A 164 -9.73 6.41 12.73
CA VAL A 164 -9.64 5.32 11.75
C VAL A 164 -9.99 3.95 12.33
N SER A 165 -10.06 3.82 13.64
CA SER A 165 -10.47 2.58 14.31
C SER A 165 -11.95 2.26 14.04
N PRO A 166 -12.30 1.00 13.70
CA PRO A 166 -13.70 0.61 13.51
C PRO A 166 -14.49 0.55 14.82
N VAL A 167 -13.83 0.51 15.97
CA VAL A 167 -14.43 0.47 17.32
C VAL A 167 -13.68 1.45 18.23
N PRO A 168 -14.32 1.93 19.33
CA PRO A 168 -13.64 2.80 20.29
C PRO A 168 -12.39 2.17 20.89
N ILE A 169 -11.40 3.00 21.19
CA ILE A 169 -10.21 2.60 21.95
C ILE A 169 -10.41 3.03 23.40
N ARG A 170 -10.08 2.16 24.35
CA ARG A 170 -10.08 2.46 25.77
C ARG A 170 -8.76 2.06 26.40
N TYR A 171 -8.45 2.69 27.52
CA TYR A 171 -7.30 2.37 28.32
C TYR A 171 -7.77 1.66 29.58
N GLU A 172 -7.04 0.63 30.03
CA GLU A 172 -7.35 -0.11 31.24
C GLU A 172 -6.10 -0.71 31.88
N GLU A 173 -6.15 -0.96 33.18
CA GLU A 173 -5.12 -1.72 33.87
C GLU A 173 -5.12 -3.17 33.39
N MET A 174 -3.94 -3.70 33.05
CA MET A 174 -3.78 -5.10 32.62
C MET A 174 -2.67 -5.77 33.40
N GLU A 175 -2.95 -6.97 33.90
CA GLU A 175 -1.94 -7.79 34.57
C GLU A 175 -1.02 -8.49 33.57
N GLY A 176 0.22 -8.73 33.98
CA GLY A 176 1.21 -9.46 33.17
C GLY A 176 1.72 -8.67 31.97
N ASP A 177 2.17 -9.42 30.94
CA ASP A 177 2.86 -8.87 29.76
C ASP A 177 1.89 -8.43 28.64
N ARG A 178 0.58 -8.58 28.84
CA ARG A 178 -0.42 -8.15 27.87
C ARG A 178 -0.42 -6.63 27.75
N LYS A 179 -0.26 -6.12 26.52
CA LYS A 179 -0.19 -4.69 26.21
C LYS A 179 -1.48 -4.12 25.65
N GLY A 180 -2.28 -4.95 25.01
CA GLY A 180 -3.57 -4.62 24.44
C GLY A 180 -4.31 -5.86 23.98
N TYR A 181 -5.56 -5.68 23.55
CA TYR A 181 -6.31 -6.72 22.86
C TYR A 181 -7.49 -6.16 22.07
N PHE A 182 -7.81 -6.83 20.99
CA PHE A 182 -9.07 -6.75 20.26
C PHE A 182 -9.78 -8.10 20.33
N ILE A 183 -11.09 -8.11 20.56
CA ILE A 183 -11.90 -9.34 20.62
C ILE A 183 -12.80 -9.44 19.39
N ASP A 184 -13.68 -8.47 19.23
CA ASP A 184 -14.66 -8.39 18.14
C ASP A 184 -15.18 -6.95 17.97
N LEU A 185 -15.95 -6.70 16.90
CA LEU A 185 -16.47 -5.37 16.59
C LEU A 185 -17.58 -4.87 17.55
N SER A 186 -18.09 -5.70 18.45
CA SER A 186 -19.05 -5.28 19.48
C SER A 186 -18.40 -4.69 20.72
N ARG A 187 -17.08 -4.78 20.83
CA ARG A 187 -16.30 -4.36 22.00
C ARG A 187 -15.21 -3.35 21.61
N PRO A 188 -14.86 -2.41 22.52
CA PRO A 188 -13.74 -1.52 22.30
C PRO A 188 -12.42 -2.29 22.27
N ILE A 189 -11.45 -1.74 21.54
CA ILE A 189 -10.05 -2.13 21.68
C ILE A 189 -9.57 -1.66 23.05
N ALA A 190 -8.88 -2.54 23.78
CA ALA A 190 -8.29 -2.20 25.06
C ALA A 190 -6.76 -2.07 24.93
N ILE A 191 -6.20 -1.00 25.50
CA ILE A 191 -4.76 -0.74 25.58
C ILE A 191 -4.36 -0.60 27.06
N LYS A 192 -3.24 -1.21 27.42
CA LYS A 192 -2.71 -1.14 28.80
C LYS A 192 -2.32 0.29 29.16
N GLU A 193 -2.77 0.75 30.31
CA GLU A 193 -2.35 2.03 30.88
C GLU A 193 -0.88 2.02 31.33
N GLY A 194 -0.26 3.21 31.38
CA GLY A 194 1.08 3.40 31.94
C GLY A 194 2.25 2.92 31.07
N MET A 195 2.01 2.54 29.82
CA MET A 195 3.10 2.27 28.86
C MET A 195 3.71 3.58 28.34
N SER A 196 4.92 3.50 27.76
CA SER A 196 5.49 4.63 27.02
C SER A 196 4.62 5.01 25.83
N GLU A 197 4.69 6.27 25.38
CA GLU A 197 3.95 6.75 24.21
C GLU A 197 4.21 5.90 22.97
N ALA A 198 5.47 5.58 22.67
CA ALA A 198 5.85 4.72 21.54
C ALA A 198 5.22 3.32 21.65
N GLN A 199 5.24 2.70 22.85
CA GLN A 199 4.64 1.39 23.04
C GLN A 199 3.11 1.45 22.93
N THR A 200 2.49 2.50 23.45
CA THR A 200 1.04 2.72 23.37
C THR A 200 0.60 2.90 21.91
N ALA A 201 1.32 3.74 21.15
CA ALA A 201 1.08 3.94 19.73
C ALA A 201 1.22 2.64 18.92
N LYS A 202 2.32 1.91 19.12
CA LYS A 202 2.56 0.62 18.46
C LYS A 202 1.45 -0.38 18.77
N THR A 203 1.08 -0.52 20.05
CA THR A 203 0.00 -1.42 20.47
C THR A 203 -1.33 -1.01 19.85
N GLY A 204 -1.66 0.28 19.87
CA GLY A 204 -2.88 0.80 19.28
C GLY A 204 -3.00 0.49 17.79
N VAL A 205 -1.93 0.70 17.02
CA VAL A 205 -1.91 0.36 15.57
C VAL A 205 -2.09 -1.14 15.36
N HIS A 206 -1.42 -1.98 16.15
CA HIS A 206 -1.53 -3.44 16.09
C HIS A 206 -2.98 -3.92 16.30
N GLU A 207 -3.64 -3.45 17.35
CA GLU A 207 -5.03 -3.85 17.66
C GLU A 207 -6.03 -3.28 16.63
N VAL A 208 -5.81 -2.05 16.13
CA VAL A 208 -6.63 -1.49 15.04
C VAL A 208 -6.44 -2.28 13.75
N ALA A 209 -5.23 -2.79 13.46
CA ALA A 209 -5.00 -3.66 12.31
C ALA A 209 -5.80 -4.96 12.42
N HIS A 210 -5.80 -5.61 13.60
CA HIS A 210 -6.67 -6.76 13.86
C HIS A 210 -8.14 -6.43 13.63
N ALA A 211 -8.62 -5.33 14.16
CA ALA A 211 -10.02 -4.92 14.01
C ALA A 211 -10.43 -4.65 12.55
N LYS A 212 -9.52 -4.09 11.75
CA LYS A 212 -9.79 -3.77 10.34
C LYS A 212 -9.69 -4.96 9.39
N LEU A 213 -8.71 -5.82 9.60
CA LEU A 213 -8.40 -6.90 8.67
C LEU A 213 -9.05 -8.22 9.03
N HIS A 214 -9.17 -8.52 10.34
CA HIS A 214 -9.48 -9.86 10.80
C HIS A 214 -10.89 -10.00 11.40
N ALA A 215 -11.54 -8.88 11.76
CA ALA A 215 -12.89 -8.94 12.32
C ALA A 215 -13.95 -9.39 11.30
N ARG A 216 -13.80 -8.98 10.03
CA ARG A 216 -14.76 -9.32 8.97
C ARG A 216 -14.74 -10.77 8.54
N GLU A 217 -13.66 -11.50 8.81
CA GLU A 217 -13.55 -12.92 8.46
C GLU A 217 -14.45 -13.80 9.32
N ALA A 218 -14.82 -13.34 10.54
CA ALA A 218 -15.73 -14.04 11.42
C ALA A 218 -17.22 -13.89 11.00
N GLU A 219 -17.55 -12.89 10.20
CA GLU A 219 -18.93 -12.58 9.76
C GLU A 219 -19.24 -13.00 8.31
N GLN A 220 -18.23 -13.32 7.50
CA GLN A 220 -18.41 -13.73 6.11
C GLN A 220 -18.34 -15.26 5.98
N ASP A 221 -19.50 -15.89 6.17
CA ASP A 221 -19.77 -17.28 5.78
C ASP A 221 -19.93 -17.36 4.25
N THR A 222 -18.87 -17.09 3.51
CA THR A 222 -18.82 -17.24 2.06
C THR A 222 -17.79 -18.30 1.69
N GLU A 223 -18.19 -19.27 0.86
CA GLU A 223 -17.39 -20.39 0.33
C GLU A 223 -16.04 -20.03 -0.32
N LYS A 224 -15.63 -18.75 -0.28
CA LYS A 224 -14.38 -18.21 -0.84
C LYS A 224 -13.48 -17.49 0.18
N ALA A 225 -13.83 -17.44 1.44
CA ALA A 225 -12.97 -16.83 2.46
C ALA A 225 -11.78 -17.78 2.73
N VAL A 226 -10.59 -17.38 2.32
CA VAL A 226 -9.35 -18.05 2.73
C VAL A 226 -9.19 -17.80 4.23
N TYR A 227 -9.50 -18.81 5.04
CA TYR A 227 -9.33 -18.71 6.50
C TYR A 227 -7.83 -18.57 6.81
N LYS A 228 -7.44 -17.42 7.34
CA LYS A 228 -6.08 -17.17 7.81
C LYS A 228 -5.91 -17.73 9.21
N ASP A 229 -4.82 -18.47 9.43
CA ASP A 229 -4.46 -18.92 10.76
C ASP A 229 -4.05 -17.76 11.68
N ARG A 230 -3.91 -18.05 12.97
CA ARG A 230 -3.56 -17.03 13.96
C ARG A 230 -2.18 -16.44 13.71
N GLU A 231 -1.21 -17.24 13.31
CA GLU A 231 0.16 -16.79 13.07
C GLU A 231 0.20 -15.80 11.90
N THR A 232 -0.50 -16.07 10.82
CA THR A 232 -0.65 -15.16 9.68
C THR A 232 -1.26 -13.82 10.11
N LYS A 233 -2.32 -13.85 10.93
CA LYS A 233 -2.97 -12.62 11.42
C LYS A 233 -2.03 -11.78 12.29
N GLU A 234 -1.24 -12.41 13.15
CA GLU A 234 -0.24 -11.71 13.99
C GLU A 234 0.87 -11.08 13.13
N VAL A 235 1.39 -11.80 12.13
CA VAL A 235 2.40 -11.27 11.20
C VAL A 235 1.87 -10.07 10.43
N GLU A 236 0.63 -10.12 9.95
CA GLU A 236 0.00 -9.00 9.24
C GLU A 236 -0.16 -7.77 10.15
N ALA A 237 -0.68 -7.95 11.37
CA ALA A 237 -0.87 -6.85 12.32
C ALA A 237 0.48 -6.24 12.77
N GLU A 238 1.49 -7.05 13.05
CA GLU A 238 2.82 -6.58 13.42
C GLU A 238 3.51 -5.86 12.26
N SER A 239 3.35 -6.35 11.02
CA SER A 239 3.90 -5.69 9.83
C SER A 239 3.29 -4.31 9.60
N ILE A 240 1.98 -4.17 9.80
CA ILE A 240 1.31 -2.87 9.73
C ILE A 240 1.79 -1.95 10.85
N ALA A 241 1.85 -2.45 12.09
CA ALA A 241 2.31 -1.67 13.22
C ALA A 241 3.75 -1.17 13.00
N TYR A 242 4.64 -2.05 12.53
CA TYR A 242 6.02 -1.68 12.19
C TYR A 242 6.07 -0.60 11.10
N THR A 243 5.34 -0.81 9.99
CA THR A 243 5.35 0.12 8.84
C THR A 243 4.81 1.50 9.24
N VAL A 244 3.71 1.56 9.98
CA VAL A 244 3.11 2.82 10.45
C VAL A 244 4.03 3.51 11.45
N CYS A 245 4.56 2.78 12.44
CA CYS A 245 5.49 3.33 13.41
C CYS A 245 6.74 3.89 12.73
N GLN A 246 7.35 3.16 11.78
CA GLN A 246 8.50 3.67 11.02
C GLN A 246 8.16 4.93 10.22
N HIS A 247 6.96 5.02 9.63
CA HIS A 247 6.53 6.21 8.88
C HIS A 247 6.44 7.46 9.77
N PHE A 248 6.01 7.30 11.02
CA PHE A 248 5.88 8.40 11.99
C PHE A 248 7.10 8.55 12.92
N GLY A 249 8.15 7.73 12.76
CA GLY A 249 9.36 7.79 13.57
C GLY A 249 9.17 7.31 15.02
N ILE A 250 8.28 6.35 15.23
CA ILE A 250 7.95 5.73 16.53
C ILE A 250 8.78 4.46 16.75
#